data_d6cfb4654de49d2a45d568529a8baf75
#
_entry.id   d6cfb4654de49d2a45d568529a8baf75
#
_cell.length_a   1.000
_cell.length_b   1.000
_cell.length_c   1.000
_cell.angle_alpha   90.00
_cell.angle_beta   90.00
_cell.angle_gamma   90.00
#
_symmetry.space_group_name_H-M   'P 1'
#
loop_
_entity.id
_entity.type
_entity.pdbx_description
1 polymer ?
#
loop_
_entity_poly.entity_id
_entity_poly.type
_entity_poly.pdbx_seq_one_letter_code
_entity_poly.pdbx_strand_id
1 'polypeptide(L)'
;MSYKKTIKKIPLKLSIIIPIYNSQAHLNKCLNSVNIASNTGLEIIIVNDGSKDSSVKICKKFISKNSNFRIINLKKNIGVGYARNVALKNVRGKYVMFLDSDDRILKGSLKNVISKLDEYPENEIFFIRSKFINKNEVDYNEIYESKNTLTTPIKLIRNYKNFRSTCWNLIVRKNSIKKHNIKFSKARIFEDHLFVANALCSLKKYRIIKKPVYEKREQDTNSLSKQSGLSALVSCSKILVDLINLLNKSGNLKSSFKFKFLITRINFITTQFLENILICSEEEIKKILHVFRSIFLLQKISRKKPTISNFFSKTKSEFYTKLKIYRSKKISYLQKLDIKTKYIIFCTGIYSQIILKLCLKINLKIIFLLDNNKYYIGQKINGIVVKNPNILKKKSSKFKHI
;
A
#
# COMPACT_ATOMS: atom_id res chain seq x y z
N MET A 1 9.39 -25.38 52.96
CA MET A 1 8.27 -25.10 52.02
C MET A 1 8.69 -24.11 50.97
N SER A 2 8.93 -24.54 49.74
CA SER A 2 9.35 -23.70 48.64
C SER A 2 8.12 -23.05 48.00
N TYR A 3 7.96 -21.71 48.18
CA TYR A 3 6.94 -20.95 47.48
C TYR A 3 7.31 -20.86 46.00
N LYS A 4 6.73 -21.73 45.17
CA LYS A 4 6.70 -21.56 43.73
C LYS A 4 5.88 -20.29 43.42
N LYS A 5 6.54 -19.15 43.25
CA LYS A 5 5.92 -17.93 42.70
C LYS A 5 5.37 -18.27 41.31
N THR A 6 4.06 -18.49 41.24
CA THR A 6 3.34 -18.63 39.94
C THR A 6 3.45 -17.31 39.23
N ILE A 7 4.37 -17.18 38.27
CA ILE A 7 4.51 -16.01 37.43
C ILE A 7 3.23 -15.91 36.59
N LYS A 8 2.31 -15.04 36.99
CA LYS A 8 1.10 -14.74 36.22
C LYS A 8 1.52 -14.28 34.81
N LYS A 9 1.28 -15.11 33.82
CA LYS A 9 1.61 -14.82 32.42
C LYS A 9 0.76 -13.63 31.97
N ILE A 10 1.42 -12.50 31.72
CA ILE A 10 0.74 -11.29 31.26
C ILE A 10 0.05 -11.59 29.92
N PRO A 11 -1.26 -11.30 29.78
CA PRO A 11 -1.97 -11.56 28.55
C PRO A 11 -1.39 -10.71 27.40
N LEU A 12 -1.19 -11.35 26.25
CA LEU A 12 -0.66 -10.67 25.06
C LEU A 12 -1.72 -9.71 24.49
N LYS A 13 -1.41 -8.43 24.52
CA LYS A 13 -2.29 -7.33 24.10
C LYS A 13 -2.12 -7.00 22.62
N LEU A 14 -0.87 -6.92 22.17
CA LEU A 14 -0.54 -6.48 20.81
C LEU A 14 0.46 -7.44 20.18
N SER A 15 0.17 -7.90 18.96
CA SER A 15 1.13 -8.55 18.06
C SER A 15 1.55 -7.58 16.98
N ILE A 16 2.86 -7.31 16.84
CA ILE A 16 3.43 -6.56 15.73
C ILE A 16 3.95 -7.55 14.70
N ILE A 17 3.45 -7.45 13.48
CA ILE A 17 3.84 -8.28 12.34
C ILE A 17 4.86 -7.53 11.51
N ILE A 18 6.04 -8.14 11.30
CA ILE A 18 7.14 -7.57 10.51
C ILE A 18 7.47 -8.54 9.37
N PRO A 19 6.96 -8.33 8.15
CA PRO A 19 7.39 -9.09 6.99
C PRO A 19 8.78 -8.64 6.57
N ILE A 20 9.67 -9.59 6.27
CA ILE A 20 11.03 -9.30 5.81
C ILE A 20 11.35 -10.04 4.51
N TYR A 21 12.03 -9.37 3.60
CA TYR A 21 12.63 -9.94 2.41
C TYR A 21 13.84 -9.11 2.00
N ASN A 22 15.05 -9.67 2.13
CA ASN A 22 16.32 -8.98 1.83
C ASN A 22 16.39 -7.59 2.49
N SER A 23 16.17 -7.54 3.81
CA SER A 23 15.99 -6.30 4.58
C SER A 23 17.21 -5.94 5.43
N GLN A 24 18.36 -6.59 5.25
CA GLN A 24 19.55 -6.45 6.12
C GLN A 24 19.96 -5.01 6.39
N ALA A 25 19.79 -4.11 5.41
CA ALA A 25 20.22 -2.70 5.50
C ALA A 25 19.48 -1.90 6.60
N HIS A 26 18.23 -2.23 6.87
CA HIS A 26 17.36 -1.43 7.76
C HIS A 26 16.84 -2.22 8.96
N LEU A 27 16.87 -3.54 8.88
CA LEU A 27 16.22 -4.45 9.81
C LEU A 27 16.67 -4.26 11.27
N ASN A 28 17.95 -4.02 11.53
CA ASN A 28 18.43 -3.75 12.88
C ASN A 28 17.74 -2.54 13.53
N LYS A 29 17.57 -1.45 12.79
CA LYS A 29 16.90 -0.24 13.29
C LYS A 29 15.41 -0.49 13.52
N CYS A 30 14.77 -1.23 12.62
CA CYS A 30 13.38 -1.64 12.73
C CYS A 30 13.16 -2.49 14.01
N LEU A 31 13.92 -3.57 14.21
CA LEU A 31 13.76 -4.48 15.35
C LEU A 31 14.11 -3.80 16.69
N ASN A 32 15.12 -2.93 16.72
CA ASN A 32 15.43 -2.13 17.91
C ASN A 32 14.29 -1.19 18.32
N SER A 33 13.54 -0.66 17.36
CA SER A 33 12.42 0.26 17.63
C SER A 33 11.24 -0.40 18.35
N VAL A 34 11.10 -1.73 18.24
CA VAL A 34 10.05 -2.54 18.89
C VAL A 34 10.59 -3.39 20.05
N ASN A 35 11.89 -3.29 20.34
CA ASN A 35 12.54 -4.02 21.42
C ASN A 35 12.28 -3.33 22.77
N ILE A 36 11.13 -3.63 23.37
CA ILE A 36 10.77 -3.18 24.72
C ILE A 36 10.70 -4.40 25.67
N ALA A 37 10.69 -4.12 26.96
CA ALA A 37 10.70 -5.18 27.97
C ALA A 37 9.66 -6.29 27.70
N SER A 38 10.03 -7.54 27.86
CA SER A 38 9.23 -8.73 27.52
C SER A 38 7.92 -8.87 28.30
N ASN A 39 7.77 -8.15 29.41
CA ASN A 39 6.58 -8.19 30.29
C ASN A 39 5.52 -7.13 29.94
N THR A 40 5.54 -6.55 28.73
CA THR A 40 4.60 -5.49 28.33
C THR A 40 3.33 -5.98 27.65
N GLY A 41 3.14 -7.28 27.48
CA GLY A 41 2.03 -7.86 26.69
C GLY A 41 2.22 -7.70 25.17
N LEU A 42 3.46 -7.50 24.72
CA LEU A 42 3.83 -7.34 23.31
C LEU A 42 4.40 -8.65 22.74
N GLU A 43 3.97 -9.02 21.55
CA GLU A 43 4.52 -10.09 20.71
C GLU A 43 5.04 -9.52 19.40
N ILE A 44 6.24 -9.91 18.98
CA ILE A 44 6.81 -9.56 17.69
C ILE A 44 6.88 -10.81 16.82
N ILE A 45 6.20 -10.79 15.68
CA ILE A 45 6.20 -11.89 14.72
C ILE A 45 6.89 -11.40 13.44
N ILE A 46 8.06 -11.94 13.22
CA ILE A 46 8.82 -11.72 12.00
C ILE A 46 8.44 -12.81 11.01
N VAL A 47 8.10 -12.45 9.77
CA VAL A 47 7.88 -13.42 8.70
C VAL A 47 8.90 -13.22 7.61
N ASN A 48 9.82 -14.16 7.52
CA ASN A 48 10.84 -14.17 6.47
C ASN A 48 10.25 -14.75 5.18
N ASP A 49 10.09 -13.91 4.17
CA ASP A 49 9.58 -14.28 2.84
C ASP A 49 10.70 -14.80 1.92
N GLY A 50 11.54 -15.71 2.43
CA GLY A 50 12.60 -16.35 1.65
C GLY A 50 13.81 -15.45 1.36
N SER A 51 14.26 -14.64 2.34
CA SER A 51 15.45 -13.80 2.21
C SER A 51 16.72 -14.61 1.93
N LYS A 52 17.61 -14.07 1.09
CA LYS A 52 18.90 -14.64 0.73
C LYS A 52 20.08 -13.89 1.32
N ASP A 53 19.83 -12.73 1.95
CA ASP A 53 20.80 -11.88 2.62
C ASP A 53 20.96 -12.22 4.11
N SER A 54 21.63 -11.36 4.88
CA SER A 54 21.85 -11.54 6.33
C SER A 54 20.61 -11.28 7.20
N SER A 55 19.42 -11.02 6.63
CA SER A 55 18.20 -10.70 7.40
C SER A 55 17.87 -11.75 8.46
N VAL A 56 17.94 -13.06 8.10
CA VAL A 56 17.64 -14.15 9.06
C VAL A 56 18.66 -14.20 10.20
N LYS A 57 19.95 -13.96 9.92
CA LYS A 57 21.02 -13.91 10.93
C LYS A 57 20.77 -12.77 11.94
N ILE A 58 20.34 -11.61 11.44
CA ILE A 58 19.94 -10.46 12.28
C ILE A 58 18.78 -10.86 13.19
N CYS A 59 17.70 -11.43 12.63
CA CYS A 59 16.53 -11.86 13.43
C CYS A 59 16.91 -12.84 14.53
N LYS A 60 17.74 -13.85 14.25
CA LYS A 60 18.18 -14.83 15.25
C LYS A 60 18.85 -14.18 16.46
N LYS A 61 19.67 -13.13 16.25
CA LYS A 61 20.30 -12.36 17.34
C LYS A 61 19.28 -11.66 18.24
N PHE A 62 18.16 -11.17 17.70
CA PHE A 62 17.09 -10.56 18.50
C PHE A 62 16.29 -11.63 19.26
N ILE A 63 15.95 -12.74 18.60
CA ILE A 63 15.17 -13.84 19.20
C ILE A 63 15.91 -14.47 20.37
N SER A 64 17.23 -14.67 20.26
CA SER A 64 18.03 -15.25 21.35
C SER A 64 18.06 -14.41 22.62
N LYS A 65 17.82 -13.10 22.52
CA LYS A 65 17.85 -12.15 23.64
C LYS A 65 16.47 -11.76 24.16
N ASN A 66 15.40 -12.06 23.40
CA ASN A 66 14.06 -11.53 23.67
C ASN A 66 12.98 -12.60 23.42
N SER A 67 12.39 -13.11 24.47
CA SER A 67 11.39 -14.20 24.43
C SER A 67 10.06 -13.80 23.76
N ASN A 68 9.81 -12.50 23.58
CA ASN A 68 8.63 -11.98 22.89
C ASN A 68 8.79 -11.88 21.36
N PHE A 69 9.97 -12.19 20.83
CA PHE A 69 10.23 -12.27 19.39
C PHE A 69 10.16 -13.69 18.88
N ARG A 70 9.57 -13.88 17.72
CA ARG A 70 9.61 -15.15 17.00
C ARG A 70 9.64 -14.93 15.49
N ILE A 71 10.18 -15.90 14.75
CA ILE A 71 10.29 -15.88 13.29
C ILE A 71 9.51 -17.05 12.68
N ILE A 72 8.87 -16.79 11.56
CA ILE A 72 8.28 -17.78 10.66
C ILE A 72 9.05 -17.68 9.34
N ASN A 73 9.66 -18.78 8.89
CA ASN A 73 10.39 -18.81 7.63
C ASN A 73 9.53 -19.43 6.53
N LEU A 74 9.35 -18.72 5.44
CA LEU A 74 8.76 -19.24 4.21
C LEU A 74 9.87 -19.81 3.32
N LYS A 75 9.56 -20.88 2.58
CA LYS A 75 10.53 -21.58 1.72
C LYS A 75 11.01 -20.71 0.53
N LYS A 76 10.17 -19.79 0.05
CA LYS A 76 10.45 -18.92 -1.11
C LYS A 76 9.69 -17.60 -0.98
N ASN A 77 10.13 -16.58 -1.74
CA ASN A 77 9.42 -15.31 -1.83
C ASN A 77 8.07 -15.47 -2.53
N ILE A 78 7.00 -15.27 -1.79
CA ILE A 78 5.60 -15.34 -2.28
C ILE A 78 4.95 -13.96 -2.32
N GLY A 79 5.50 -12.98 -1.60
CA GLY A 79 5.05 -11.60 -1.52
C GLY A 79 4.57 -11.19 -0.13
N VAL A 80 4.72 -9.90 0.15
CA VAL A 80 4.50 -9.30 1.47
C VAL A 80 3.07 -9.53 2.00
N GLY A 81 2.04 -9.46 1.14
CA GLY A 81 0.66 -9.73 1.53
C GLY A 81 0.44 -11.18 2.00
N TYR A 82 1.09 -12.13 1.34
CA TYR A 82 1.05 -13.54 1.77
C TYR A 82 1.77 -13.73 3.12
N ALA A 83 2.95 -13.13 3.28
CA ALA A 83 3.70 -13.18 4.54
C ALA A 83 2.86 -12.62 5.70
N ARG A 84 2.19 -11.47 5.51
CA ARG A 84 1.27 -10.90 6.50
C ARG A 84 0.09 -11.84 6.80
N ASN A 85 -0.49 -12.50 5.79
CA ASN A 85 -1.57 -13.47 5.97
C ASN A 85 -1.13 -14.69 6.77
N VAL A 86 0.11 -15.18 6.59
CA VAL A 86 0.69 -16.27 7.39
C VAL A 86 0.83 -15.81 8.85
N ALA A 87 1.33 -14.60 9.08
CA ALA A 87 1.42 -14.06 10.43
C ALA A 87 0.05 -13.93 11.09
N LEU A 88 -0.97 -13.43 10.40
CA LEU A 88 -2.34 -13.28 10.92
C LEU A 88 -2.95 -14.58 11.47
N LYS A 89 -2.60 -15.73 10.89
CA LYS A 89 -3.01 -17.05 11.39
C LYS A 89 -2.30 -17.44 12.67
N ASN A 90 -1.17 -16.82 12.97
CA ASN A 90 -0.27 -17.18 14.06
C ASN A 90 -0.20 -16.15 15.19
N VAL A 91 -0.88 -14.99 15.08
CA VAL A 91 -0.89 -13.95 16.12
C VAL A 91 -1.57 -14.44 17.41
N ARG A 92 -1.00 -14.07 18.57
CA ARG A 92 -1.54 -14.39 19.89
C ARG A 92 -2.17 -13.19 20.58
N GLY A 93 -1.67 -11.96 20.29
CA GLY A 93 -2.16 -10.73 20.87
C GLY A 93 -3.63 -10.44 20.54
N LYS A 94 -4.29 -9.70 21.43
CA LYS A 94 -5.68 -9.26 21.27
C LYS A 94 -5.84 -8.35 20.05
N TYR A 95 -4.82 -7.53 19.75
CA TYR A 95 -4.75 -6.63 18.61
C TYR A 95 -3.53 -6.94 17.74
N VAL A 96 -3.58 -6.49 16.49
CA VAL A 96 -2.55 -6.69 15.48
C VAL A 96 -2.16 -5.35 14.87
N MET A 97 -0.86 -5.11 14.73
CA MET A 97 -0.25 -3.97 14.05
C MET A 97 0.76 -4.49 13.02
N PHE A 98 0.95 -3.75 11.94
CA PHE A 98 1.94 -4.08 10.91
C PHE A 98 3.07 -3.05 10.94
N LEU A 99 4.30 -3.53 10.76
CA LEU A 99 5.49 -2.69 10.66
C LEU A 99 6.34 -3.18 9.48
N ASP A 100 6.59 -2.31 8.53
CA ASP A 100 7.47 -2.62 7.40
C ASP A 100 8.92 -2.64 7.86
N SER A 101 9.73 -3.53 7.30
CA SER A 101 11.10 -3.83 7.78
C SER A 101 12.11 -2.70 7.56
N ASP A 102 11.77 -1.68 6.80
CA ASP A 102 12.55 -0.48 6.54
C ASP A 102 12.09 0.74 7.35
N ASP A 103 10.98 0.61 8.08
CA ASP A 103 10.38 1.64 8.94
C ASP A 103 10.68 1.41 10.42
N ARG A 104 10.19 2.29 11.30
CA ARG A 104 10.43 2.23 12.75
C ARG A 104 9.17 2.62 13.54
N ILE A 105 9.15 2.21 14.80
CA ILE A 105 8.21 2.72 15.80
C ILE A 105 8.90 3.82 16.58
N LEU A 106 8.20 4.93 16.82
CA LEU A 106 8.72 6.05 17.59
C LEU A 106 8.97 5.65 19.04
N LYS A 107 10.12 6.08 19.56
CA LYS A 107 10.55 5.78 20.94
C LYS A 107 9.45 6.13 21.95
N GLY A 108 9.10 5.20 22.81
CA GLY A 108 8.09 5.38 23.86
C GLY A 108 6.64 5.30 23.40
N SER A 109 6.34 5.31 22.09
CA SER A 109 4.97 5.32 21.58
C SER A 109 4.23 4.01 21.84
N LEU A 110 4.90 2.85 21.88
CA LEU A 110 4.26 1.56 22.17
C LEU A 110 3.62 1.50 23.55
N LYS A 111 4.21 2.14 24.56
CA LYS A 111 3.59 2.24 25.89
C LYS A 111 2.25 2.96 25.81
N ASN A 112 2.21 4.09 25.09
CA ASN A 112 0.96 4.83 24.85
C ASN A 112 -0.06 4.00 24.04
N VAL A 113 0.39 3.27 23.02
CA VAL A 113 -0.48 2.37 22.24
C VAL A 113 -1.11 1.34 23.18
N ILE A 114 -0.31 0.59 23.96
CA ILE A 114 -0.81 -0.44 24.88
C ILE A 114 -1.81 0.14 25.88
N SER A 115 -1.49 1.31 26.47
CA SER A 115 -2.41 2.02 27.37
C SER A 115 -3.76 2.34 26.69
N LYS A 116 -3.74 2.80 25.43
CA LYS A 116 -4.98 3.09 24.70
C LYS A 116 -5.76 1.84 24.29
N LEU A 117 -5.10 0.71 24.07
CA LEU A 117 -5.77 -0.57 23.84
C LEU A 117 -6.48 -1.09 25.11
N ASP A 118 -5.93 -0.81 26.30
CA ASP A 118 -6.55 -1.16 27.58
C ASP A 118 -7.69 -0.19 27.94
N GLU A 119 -7.50 1.11 27.72
CA GLU A 119 -8.49 2.15 28.00
C GLU A 119 -9.76 2.02 27.14
N TYR A 120 -9.63 1.51 25.91
CA TYR A 120 -10.73 1.37 24.96
C TYR A 120 -10.87 -0.06 24.44
N PRO A 121 -11.12 -1.05 25.32
CA PRO A 121 -11.11 -2.47 24.97
C PRO A 121 -12.24 -2.90 24.04
N GLU A 122 -13.28 -2.09 23.84
CA GLU A 122 -14.41 -2.34 22.93
C GLU A 122 -14.11 -2.01 21.47
N ASN A 123 -13.06 -1.18 21.19
CA ASN A 123 -12.75 -0.78 19.83
C ASN A 123 -12.22 -1.95 19.00
N GLU A 124 -12.63 -1.98 17.74
CA GLU A 124 -12.24 -3.01 16.76
C GLU A 124 -11.03 -2.57 15.94
N ILE A 125 -10.87 -1.25 15.77
CA ILE A 125 -9.80 -0.65 14.97
C ILE A 125 -9.32 0.66 15.61
N PHE A 126 -7.99 0.84 15.63
CA PHE A 126 -7.35 2.09 15.98
C PHE A 126 -6.59 2.62 14.79
N PHE A 127 -6.75 3.91 14.53
CA PHE A 127 -5.92 4.63 13.56
C PHE A 127 -4.73 5.25 14.28
N ILE A 128 -3.53 5.06 13.74
CA ILE A 128 -2.31 5.67 14.24
C ILE A 128 -1.76 6.68 13.23
N ARG A 129 -1.04 7.67 13.75
CA ARG A 129 -0.37 8.68 12.93
C ARG A 129 1.08 8.29 12.70
N SER A 130 1.62 8.74 11.59
CA SER A 130 3.02 8.56 11.22
C SER A 130 3.72 9.90 11.01
N LYS A 131 5.04 9.87 11.06
CA LYS A 131 5.91 10.94 10.56
C LYS A 131 6.98 10.34 9.66
N PHE A 132 7.60 11.16 8.82
CA PHE A 132 8.76 10.74 8.05
C PHE A 132 10.03 10.80 8.89
N ILE A 133 10.97 9.88 8.66
CA ILE A 133 12.32 9.93 9.25
C ILE A 133 12.98 11.23 8.77
N ASN A 134 13.55 11.98 9.73
CA ASN A 134 14.20 13.27 9.50
C ASN A 134 13.28 14.43 9.06
N LYS A 135 11.95 14.29 9.20
CA LYS A 135 11.00 15.38 9.01
C LYS A 135 10.15 15.58 10.25
N ASN A 136 9.92 16.84 10.61
CA ASN A 136 9.00 17.18 11.71
C ASN A 136 7.53 17.12 11.28
N GLU A 137 7.26 16.89 10.00
CA GLU A 137 5.90 16.81 9.45
C GLU A 137 5.24 15.50 9.86
N VAL A 138 4.07 15.60 10.47
CA VAL A 138 3.20 14.45 10.75
C VAL A 138 2.41 14.15 9.48
N ASP A 139 2.54 12.92 8.96
CA ASP A 139 1.70 12.44 7.87
C ASP A 139 0.28 12.20 8.43
N TYR A 140 -0.58 13.19 8.24
CA TYR A 140 -1.99 13.04 8.51
C TYR A 140 -2.61 12.28 7.34
N ASN A 141 -2.83 10.97 7.50
CA ASN A 141 -3.86 10.34 6.68
C ASN A 141 -5.11 11.20 6.79
N GLU A 142 -5.78 11.48 5.68
CA GLU A 142 -6.96 12.33 5.59
C GLU A 142 -8.16 11.76 6.38
N ILE A 143 -7.96 11.64 7.69
CA ILE A 143 -8.93 11.14 8.65
C ILE A 143 -9.50 12.32 9.41
N TYR A 144 -10.81 12.44 9.38
CA TYR A 144 -11.54 13.46 10.14
C TYR A 144 -11.43 13.19 11.63
N GLU A 145 -10.97 14.18 12.42
CA GLU A 145 -11.19 14.17 13.85
C GLU A 145 -12.65 14.54 14.12
N SER A 146 -13.55 13.57 14.02
CA SER A 146 -14.93 13.78 14.44
C SER A 146 -14.99 13.81 15.97
N LYS A 147 -15.62 14.84 16.54
CA LYS A 147 -15.98 14.87 17.97
C LYS A 147 -17.01 13.78 18.32
N ASN A 148 -17.66 13.18 17.32
CA ASN A 148 -18.76 12.24 17.48
C ASN A 148 -18.30 10.80 17.32
N THR A 149 -18.27 10.03 18.41
CA THR A 149 -17.84 8.63 18.50
C THR A 149 -18.78 7.63 17.82
N LEU A 150 -19.93 8.07 17.32
CA LEU A 150 -21.00 7.24 16.74
C LEU A 150 -20.85 6.97 15.22
N THR A 151 -19.82 7.49 14.58
CA THR A 151 -19.60 7.31 13.14
C THR A 151 -18.78 6.05 12.85
N THR A 152 -19.04 5.37 11.73
CA THR A 152 -18.24 4.23 11.29
C THR A 152 -16.86 4.69 10.78
N PRO A 153 -15.81 3.84 10.83
CA PRO A 153 -14.44 4.19 10.38
C PRO A 153 -14.40 4.81 9.00
N ILE A 154 -15.25 4.35 8.10
CA ILE A 154 -15.29 4.81 6.71
C ILE A 154 -15.78 6.27 6.58
N LYS A 155 -16.60 6.74 7.51
CA LYS A 155 -17.10 8.13 7.52
C LYS A 155 -16.03 9.14 7.95
N LEU A 156 -14.96 8.67 8.60
CA LEU A 156 -13.83 9.51 8.98
C LEU A 156 -12.98 9.97 7.80
N ILE A 157 -13.06 9.29 6.67
CA ILE A 157 -12.21 9.59 5.52
C ILE A 157 -12.76 10.83 4.82
N ARG A 158 -12.03 11.94 4.88
CA ARG A 158 -12.39 13.22 4.24
C ARG A 158 -12.47 13.11 2.72
N ASN A 159 -11.47 12.49 2.15
CA ASN A 159 -11.30 12.40 0.71
C ASN A 159 -10.91 10.98 0.30
N TYR A 160 -11.87 10.25 -0.26
CA TYR A 160 -11.62 8.86 -0.69
C TYR A 160 -10.60 8.74 -1.82
N LYS A 161 -10.39 9.77 -2.62
CA LYS A 161 -9.39 9.76 -3.70
C LYS A 161 -7.97 9.75 -3.13
N ASN A 162 -7.72 10.62 -2.16
CA ASN A 162 -6.39 10.85 -1.57
C ASN A 162 -6.10 9.90 -0.40
N PHE A 163 -7.09 9.15 0.07
CA PHE A 163 -6.88 8.22 1.18
C PHE A 163 -5.89 7.12 0.81
N ARG A 164 -4.81 7.03 1.57
CA ARG A 164 -3.80 5.99 1.42
C ARG A 164 -4.28 4.69 2.07
N SER A 165 -4.48 3.64 1.26
CA SER A 165 -4.86 2.31 1.73
C SER A 165 -3.64 1.55 2.25
N THR A 166 -3.07 1.98 3.38
CA THR A 166 -1.89 1.37 4.00
C THR A 166 -2.26 0.67 5.30
N CYS A 167 -1.78 -0.55 5.50
CA CYS A 167 -2.11 -1.34 6.68
C CYS A 167 -1.34 -0.91 7.94
N TRP A 168 -0.16 -0.31 7.78
CA TRP A 168 0.71 0.07 8.89
C TRP A 168 0.18 1.22 9.76
N ASN A 169 -0.84 1.97 9.28
CA ASN A 169 -1.51 3.00 10.07
C ASN A 169 -2.74 2.48 10.84
N LEU A 170 -2.95 1.17 10.85
CA LEU A 170 -4.06 0.51 11.50
C LEU A 170 -3.58 -0.46 12.59
N ILE A 171 -4.28 -0.45 13.74
CA ILE A 171 -4.21 -1.52 14.73
C ILE A 171 -5.61 -2.14 14.77
N VAL A 172 -5.71 -3.44 14.50
CA VAL A 172 -7.01 -4.12 14.33
C VAL A 172 -7.14 -5.25 15.33
N ARG A 173 -8.32 -5.41 15.91
CA ARG A 173 -8.65 -6.51 16.84
C ARG A 173 -8.59 -7.86 16.11
N LYS A 174 -7.82 -8.80 16.64
CA LYS A 174 -7.65 -10.14 16.06
C LYS A 174 -8.98 -10.85 15.80
N ASN A 175 -9.88 -10.83 16.79
CA ASN A 175 -11.18 -11.50 16.66
C ASN A 175 -12.05 -10.87 15.55
N SER A 176 -11.97 -9.55 15.36
CA SER A 176 -12.65 -8.85 14.26
C SER A 176 -12.06 -9.23 12.90
N ILE A 177 -10.72 -9.35 12.80
CA ILE A 177 -10.04 -9.87 11.59
C ILE A 177 -10.59 -11.27 11.24
N LYS A 178 -10.65 -12.18 12.22
CA LYS A 178 -11.16 -13.54 12.03
C LYS A 178 -12.64 -13.55 11.66
N LYS A 179 -13.48 -12.82 12.41
CA LYS A 179 -14.94 -12.76 12.23
C LYS A 179 -15.33 -12.28 10.82
N HIS A 180 -14.64 -11.26 10.30
CA HIS A 180 -14.94 -10.65 9.00
C HIS A 180 -14.06 -11.17 7.86
N ASN A 181 -13.24 -12.20 8.11
CA ASN A 181 -12.30 -12.77 7.14
C ASN A 181 -11.43 -11.69 6.45
N ILE A 182 -10.93 -10.73 7.26
CA ILE A 182 -10.09 -9.64 6.76
C ILE A 182 -8.70 -10.20 6.44
N LYS A 183 -8.27 -10.06 5.18
CA LYS A 183 -7.00 -10.59 4.68
C LYS A 183 -6.40 -9.70 3.62
N PHE A 184 -5.10 -9.84 3.43
CA PHE A 184 -4.40 -9.21 2.31
C PHE A 184 -4.69 -9.93 1.00
N SER A 185 -4.66 -9.20 -0.10
CA SER A 185 -4.69 -9.80 -1.43
C SER A 185 -3.43 -10.65 -1.68
N LYS A 186 -3.54 -11.60 -2.63
CA LYS A 186 -2.39 -12.35 -3.16
C LYS A 186 -1.61 -11.56 -4.22
N ALA A 187 -1.91 -10.29 -4.43
CA ALA A 187 -1.15 -9.40 -5.28
C ALA A 187 0.25 -9.12 -4.69
N ARG A 188 1.24 -8.86 -5.55
CA ARG A 188 2.59 -8.50 -5.09
C ARG A 188 2.72 -7.05 -4.66
N ILE A 189 1.95 -6.17 -5.29
CA ILE A 189 1.86 -4.74 -4.96
C ILE A 189 0.40 -4.37 -4.79
N PHE A 190 0.13 -3.31 -4.03
CA PHE A 190 -1.23 -2.86 -3.67
C PHE A 190 -2.05 -3.87 -2.84
N GLU A 191 -1.43 -4.87 -2.25
CA GLU A 191 -2.08 -5.92 -1.45
C GLU A 191 -2.85 -5.39 -0.25
N ASP A 192 -2.43 -4.24 0.27
CA ASP A 192 -3.06 -3.51 1.38
C ASP A 192 -4.49 -3.06 1.07
N HIS A 193 -4.78 -2.74 -0.19
CA HIS A 193 -6.09 -2.22 -0.58
C HIS A 193 -7.24 -3.14 -0.18
N LEU A 194 -7.06 -4.45 -0.31
CA LEU A 194 -8.10 -5.40 0.11
C LEU A 194 -8.26 -5.42 1.64
N PHE A 195 -7.14 -5.51 2.39
CA PHE A 195 -7.16 -5.57 3.85
C PHE A 195 -7.82 -4.32 4.43
N VAL A 196 -7.36 -3.15 4.01
CA VAL A 196 -7.85 -1.85 4.48
C VAL A 196 -9.31 -1.63 4.10
N ALA A 197 -9.68 -1.92 2.84
CA ALA A 197 -11.05 -1.77 2.38
C ALA A 197 -12.01 -2.67 3.16
N ASN A 198 -11.65 -3.93 3.40
CA ASN A 198 -12.47 -4.85 4.17
C ASN A 198 -12.58 -4.41 5.64
N ALA A 199 -11.47 -3.98 6.27
CA ALA A 199 -11.49 -3.47 7.64
C ALA A 199 -12.43 -2.26 7.78
N LEU A 200 -12.28 -1.25 6.92
CA LEU A 200 -13.09 -0.03 6.97
C LEU A 200 -14.57 -0.26 6.66
N CYS A 201 -14.88 -1.23 5.79
CA CYS A 201 -16.27 -1.58 5.45
C CYS A 201 -16.96 -2.44 6.52
N SER A 202 -16.21 -3.25 7.27
CA SER A 202 -16.76 -4.26 8.17
C SER A 202 -16.78 -3.84 9.64
N LEU A 203 -15.77 -3.07 10.08
CA LEU A 203 -15.61 -2.69 11.48
C LEU A 203 -16.45 -1.45 11.82
N LYS A 204 -16.87 -1.35 13.08
CA LYS A 204 -17.78 -0.28 13.54
C LYS A 204 -17.13 0.60 14.61
N LYS A 205 -16.54 0.01 15.64
CA LYS A 205 -15.98 0.74 16.78
C LYS A 205 -14.52 1.08 16.53
N TYR A 206 -14.20 2.37 16.55
CA TYR A 206 -12.85 2.85 16.23
C TYR A 206 -12.35 3.90 17.22
N ARG A 207 -11.04 4.10 17.23
CA ARG A 207 -10.36 5.19 17.95
C ARG A 207 -9.20 5.74 17.13
N ILE A 208 -8.84 7.00 17.35
CA ILE A 208 -7.65 7.63 16.77
C ILE A 208 -6.63 7.85 17.88
N ILE A 209 -5.42 7.33 17.72
CA ILE A 209 -4.27 7.62 18.56
C ILE A 209 -3.59 8.86 17.99
N LYS A 210 -3.79 10.01 18.65
CA LYS A 210 -3.39 11.32 18.11
C LYS A 210 -1.87 11.52 18.04
N LYS A 211 -1.13 11.00 19.03
CA LYS A 211 0.34 11.11 19.04
C LYS A 211 0.91 10.19 17.95
N PRO A 212 1.89 10.64 17.15
CA PRO A 212 2.54 9.79 16.17
C PRO A 212 3.15 8.55 16.81
N VAL A 213 2.99 7.42 16.14
CA VAL A 213 3.46 6.09 16.59
C VAL A 213 4.47 5.52 15.60
N TYR A 214 4.22 5.71 14.32
CA TYR A 214 4.94 5.11 13.22
C TYR A 214 5.91 6.12 12.60
N GLU A 215 7.14 5.71 12.36
CA GLU A 215 8.14 6.53 11.68
C GLU A 215 8.51 5.90 10.36
N LYS A 216 8.06 6.55 9.28
CA LYS A 216 8.21 6.05 7.93
C LYS A 216 9.49 6.54 7.29
N ARG A 217 10.21 5.62 6.64
CA ARG A 217 11.30 5.99 5.77
C ARG A 217 10.79 6.59 4.46
N GLU A 218 11.48 7.59 3.93
CA GLU A 218 11.21 8.05 2.57
C GLU A 218 11.49 6.93 1.56
N GLN A 219 10.54 6.75 0.65
CA GLN A 219 10.62 5.67 -0.34
C GLN A 219 11.71 5.97 -1.38
N ASP A 220 12.62 5.03 -1.56
CA ASP A 220 13.57 5.03 -2.67
C ASP A 220 12.86 4.81 -4.01
N THR A 221 13.58 5.10 -5.10
CA THR A 221 13.12 4.82 -6.46
C THR A 221 12.79 3.34 -6.70
N ASN A 222 13.42 2.44 -5.92
CA ASN A 222 13.23 0.97 -6.00
C ASN A 222 12.10 0.42 -5.12
N SER A 223 11.29 1.27 -4.49
CA SER A 223 10.16 0.82 -3.68
C SER A 223 9.20 -0.06 -4.50
N LEU A 224 8.67 -1.13 -3.87
CA LEU A 224 7.67 -2.03 -4.49
C LEU A 224 6.45 -1.26 -5.01
N SER A 225 6.02 -0.22 -4.33
CA SER A 225 4.89 0.62 -4.74
C SER A 225 5.13 1.40 -6.05
N LYS A 226 6.39 1.51 -6.49
CA LYS A 226 6.78 2.17 -7.74
C LYS A 226 7.02 1.20 -8.90
N GLN A 227 6.84 -0.10 -8.68
CA GLN A 227 6.95 -1.09 -9.75
C GLN A 227 5.88 -0.86 -10.83
N SER A 228 6.25 -1.10 -12.07
CA SER A 228 5.39 -0.91 -13.25
C SER A 228 5.56 -2.06 -14.23
N GLY A 229 4.71 -2.13 -15.26
CA GLY A 229 4.74 -3.17 -16.27
C GLY A 229 3.92 -4.40 -15.89
N LEU A 230 4.29 -5.58 -16.39
CA LEU A 230 3.52 -6.82 -16.26
C LEU A 230 3.22 -7.20 -14.81
N SER A 231 4.19 -7.05 -13.90
CA SER A 231 4.00 -7.37 -12.47
C SER A 231 2.92 -6.49 -11.83
N ALA A 232 2.96 -5.17 -12.11
CA ALA A 232 1.95 -4.23 -11.65
C ALA A 232 0.58 -4.53 -12.26
N LEU A 233 0.55 -4.85 -13.55
CA LEU A 233 -0.67 -5.18 -14.28
C LEU A 233 -1.36 -6.42 -13.70
N VAL A 234 -0.60 -7.48 -13.43
CA VAL A 234 -1.09 -8.71 -12.77
C VAL A 234 -1.61 -8.40 -11.37
N SER A 235 -0.90 -7.56 -10.62
CA SER A 235 -1.30 -7.18 -9.26
C SER A 235 -2.59 -6.37 -9.27
N CYS A 236 -2.71 -5.36 -10.12
CA CYS A 236 -3.93 -4.58 -10.28
C CYS A 236 -5.13 -5.46 -10.63
N SER A 237 -4.94 -6.43 -11.53
CA SER A 237 -6.01 -7.38 -11.92
C SER A 237 -6.53 -8.15 -10.72
N LYS A 238 -5.63 -8.70 -9.87
CA LYS A 238 -6.01 -9.44 -8.66
C LYS A 238 -6.76 -8.57 -7.67
N ILE A 239 -6.27 -7.35 -7.43
CA ILE A 239 -6.91 -6.40 -6.51
C ILE A 239 -8.29 -5.99 -7.01
N LEU A 240 -8.46 -5.75 -8.31
CA LEU A 240 -9.77 -5.45 -8.90
C LEU A 240 -10.77 -6.56 -8.62
N VAL A 241 -10.38 -7.82 -8.85
CA VAL A 241 -11.22 -8.98 -8.52
C VAL A 241 -11.60 -8.99 -7.03
N ASP A 242 -10.62 -8.80 -6.16
CA ASP A 242 -10.82 -8.83 -4.71
C ASP A 242 -11.79 -7.72 -4.26
N LEU A 243 -11.60 -6.48 -4.75
CA LEU A 243 -12.45 -5.33 -4.40
C LEU A 243 -13.87 -5.46 -4.96
N ILE A 244 -14.03 -6.02 -6.17
CA ILE A 244 -15.34 -6.29 -6.76
C ILE A 244 -16.09 -7.33 -5.93
N ASN A 245 -15.42 -8.41 -5.54
CA ASN A 245 -16.00 -9.43 -4.69
C ASN A 245 -16.42 -8.86 -3.33
N LEU A 246 -15.63 -7.94 -2.76
CA LEU A 246 -15.99 -7.25 -1.54
C LEU A 246 -17.21 -6.33 -1.73
N LEU A 247 -17.27 -5.61 -2.87
CA LEU A 247 -18.39 -4.75 -3.21
C LEU A 247 -19.68 -5.55 -3.38
N ASN A 248 -19.64 -6.68 -4.08
CA ASN A 248 -20.80 -7.56 -4.28
C ASN A 248 -21.37 -8.12 -2.95
N LYS A 249 -20.47 -8.42 -1.99
CA LYS A 249 -20.86 -8.86 -0.64
C LYS A 249 -21.45 -7.73 0.21
N SER A 250 -21.21 -6.47 -0.12
CA SER A 250 -21.63 -5.31 0.67
C SER A 250 -23.10 -4.94 0.51
N GLY A 251 -23.84 -5.62 -0.39
CA GLY A 251 -25.25 -5.34 -0.71
C GLY A 251 -25.44 -4.15 -1.66
N ASN A 252 -26.69 -3.99 -2.14
CA ASN A 252 -27.04 -3.06 -3.24
C ASN A 252 -27.23 -1.58 -2.82
N LEU A 253 -26.76 -1.14 -1.67
CA LEU A 253 -26.93 0.24 -1.21
C LEU A 253 -26.01 1.22 -1.96
N LYS A 254 -26.40 1.58 -3.20
CA LYS A 254 -25.64 2.49 -4.10
C LYS A 254 -25.34 3.87 -3.48
N SER A 255 -26.11 4.32 -2.51
CA SER A 255 -25.92 5.60 -1.80
C SER A 255 -25.01 5.51 -0.58
N SER A 256 -24.65 4.29 -0.14
CA SER A 256 -23.88 4.08 1.09
C SER A 256 -22.45 4.58 0.99
N PHE A 257 -21.89 5.03 2.11
CA PHE A 257 -20.46 5.40 2.21
C PHE A 257 -19.54 4.24 1.79
N LYS A 258 -19.90 2.99 2.11
CA LYS A 258 -19.16 1.79 1.71
C LYS A 258 -19.08 1.66 0.20
N PHE A 259 -20.20 1.80 -0.48
CA PHE A 259 -20.25 1.73 -1.93
C PHE A 259 -19.38 2.82 -2.57
N LYS A 260 -19.54 4.09 -2.14
CA LYS A 260 -18.76 5.22 -2.65
C LYS A 260 -17.25 5.02 -2.45
N PHE A 261 -16.85 4.53 -1.28
CA PHE A 261 -15.45 4.24 -0.97
C PHE A 261 -14.90 3.11 -1.85
N LEU A 262 -15.59 1.97 -1.95
CA LEU A 262 -15.15 0.83 -2.75
C LEU A 262 -15.05 1.19 -4.23
N ILE A 263 -16.03 1.91 -4.78
CA ILE A 263 -15.96 2.41 -6.16
C ILE A 263 -14.75 3.32 -6.36
N THR A 264 -14.43 4.19 -5.40
CA THR A 264 -13.25 5.06 -5.51
C THR A 264 -11.95 4.25 -5.49
N ARG A 265 -11.86 3.19 -4.69
CA ARG A 265 -10.70 2.28 -4.68
C ARG A 265 -10.59 1.48 -5.97
N ILE A 266 -11.71 0.95 -6.47
CA ILE A 266 -11.78 0.26 -7.77
C ILE A 266 -11.32 1.20 -8.89
N ASN A 267 -11.80 2.45 -8.91
CA ASN A 267 -11.38 3.46 -9.90
C ASN A 267 -9.88 3.73 -9.84
N PHE A 268 -9.32 3.88 -8.63
CA PHE A 268 -7.88 4.08 -8.45
C PHE A 268 -7.07 2.92 -9.06
N ILE A 269 -7.41 1.68 -8.69
CA ILE A 269 -6.70 0.50 -9.21
C ILE A 269 -6.93 0.32 -10.71
N THR A 270 -8.10 0.65 -11.23
CA THR A 270 -8.36 0.63 -12.68
C THR A 270 -7.49 1.63 -13.42
N THR A 271 -7.29 2.82 -12.86
CA THR A 271 -6.36 3.81 -13.45
C THR A 271 -4.94 3.25 -13.49
N GLN A 272 -4.44 2.70 -12.36
CA GLN A 272 -3.12 2.07 -12.30
C GLN A 272 -2.99 0.90 -13.30
N PHE A 273 -4.05 0.12 -13.47
CA PHE A 273 -4.10 -0.96 -14.44
C PHE A 273 -3.98 -0.45 -15.88
N LEU A 274 -4.79 0.56 -16.26
CA LEU A 274 -4.76 1.14 -17.61
C LEU A 274 -3.42 1.80 -17.94
N GLU A 275 -2.82 2.45 -16.97
CA GLU A 275 -1.49 3.05 -17.10
C GLU A 275 -0.42 1.99 -17.39
N ASN A 276 -0.47 0.86 -16.66
CA ASN A 276 0.49 -0.23 -16.87
C ASN A 276 0.29 -0.95 -18.21
N ILE A 277 -0.92 -1.00 -18.76
CA ILE A 277 -1.16 -1.51 -20.12
C ILE A 277 -0.38 -0.75 -21.19
N LEU A 278 -0.16 0.56 -21.00
CA LEU A 278 0.54 1.38 -22.00
C LEU A 278 2.00 0.93 -22.19
N ILE A 279 2.63 0.39 -21.16
CA ILE A 279 4.05 -0.01 -21.20
C ILE A 279 4.27 -1.51 -21.45
N CYS A 280 3.23 -2.34 -21.34
CA CYS A 280 3.31 -3.77 -21.60
C CYS A 280 3.29 -4.08 -23.10
N SER A 281 3.96 -5.16 -23.52
CA SER A 281 3.84 -5.68 -24.88
C SER A 281 2.47 -6.34 -25.13
N GLU A 282 2.10 -6.58 -26.40
CA GLU A 282 0.87 -7.29 -26.71
C GLU A 282 0.87 -8.74 -26.18
N GLU A 283 2.03 -9.40 -26.21
CA GLU A 283 2.17 -10.74 -25.64
C GLU A 283 1.96 -10.76 -24.13
N GLU A 284 2.54 -9.80 -23.42
CA GLU A 284 2.33 -9.66 -21.98
C GLU A 284 0.85 -9.42 -21.65
N ILE A 285 0.17 -8.59 -22.42
CA ILE A 285 -1.27 -8.34 -22.26
C ILE A 285 -2.07 -9.62 -22.53
N LYS A 286 -1.74 -10.39 -23.57
CA LYS A 286 -2.39 -11.67 -23.88
C LYS A 286 -2.25 -12.67 -22.73
N LYS A 287 -1.08 -12.78 -22.10
CA LYS A 287 -0.81 -13.69 -20.98
C LYS A 287 -1.73 -13.46 -19.76
N ILE A 288 -2.21 -12.26 -19.56
CA ILE A 288 -3.08 -11.91 -18.43
C ILE A 288 -4.56 -11.85 -18.77
N LEU A 289 -4.95 -12.02 -20.06
CA LEU A 289 -6.36 -11.97 -20.46
C LEU A 289 -7.24 -13.01 -19.73
N HIS A 290 -6.68 -14.14 -19.29
CA HIS A 290 -7.41 -15.13 -18.52
C HIS A 290 -7.84 -14.63 -17.13
N VAL A 291 -7.12 -13.66 -16.55
CA VAL A 291 -7.44 -13.06 -15.25
C VAL A 291 -8.64 -12.12 -15.36
N PHE A 292 -8.95 -11.63 -16.57
CA PHE A 292 -9.99 -10.64 -16.81
C PHE A 292 -11.43 -11.16 -16.74
N ARG A 293 -11.67 -12.47 -16.63
CA ARG A 293 -13.04 -12.98 -16.45
C ARG A 293 -13.82 -12.25 -15.37
N SER A 294 -13.14 -11.82 -14.32
CA SER A 294 -13.75 -11.15 -13.17
C SER A 294 -13.95 -9.65 -13.38
N ILE A 295 -13.20 -9.02 -14.29
CA ILE A 295 -13.37 -7.60 -14.64
C ILE A 295 -14.68 -7.40 -15.42
N PHE A 296 -15.17 -8.42 -16.13
CA PHE A 296 -16.47 -8.38 -16.80
C PHE A 296 -17.66 -8.21 -15.85
N LEU A 297 -17.50 -8.56 -14.57
CA LEU A 297 -18.51 -8.34 -13.53
C LEU A 297 -18.72 -6.86 -13.21
N LEU A 298 -17.76 -5.99 -13.53
CA LEU A 298 -17.87 -4.54 -13.33
C LEU A 298 -18.94 -3.87 -14.20
N GLN A 299 -19.37 -4.49 -15.31
CA GLN A 299 -20.44 -3.93 -16.16
C GLN A 299 -21.75 -3.68 -15.41
N LYS A 300 -22.08 -4.55 -14.44
CA LYS A 300 -23.30 -4.38 -13.63
C LYS A 300 -23.23 -3.17 -12.70
N ILE A 301 -22.04 -2.68 -12.38
CA ILE A 301 -21.78 -1.67 -11.34
C ILE A 301 -21.59 -0.27 -11.95
N SER A 302 -21.07 -0.17 -13.16
CA SER A 302 -20.47 1.05 -13.74
C SER A 302 -21.38 1.90 -14.62
N ARG A 303 -22.69 1.66 -14.68
CA ARG A 303 -23.63 2.37 -15.61
C ARG A 303 -23.63 3.93 -15.52
N LYS A 304 -22.86 4.56 -14.62
CA LYS A 304 -22.91 6.03 -14.43
C LYS A 304 -21.56 6.79 -14.53
N LYS A 305 -20.42 6.16 -14.90
CA LYS A 305 -19.18 6.92 -15.16
C LYS A 305 -18.54 6.53 -16.49
N PRO A 306 -18.45 7.47 -17.45
CA PRO A 306 -18.02 7.19 -18.83
C PRO A 306 -16.59 6.66 -18.96
N THR A 307 -15.69 7.01 -18.04
CA THR A 307 -14.27 6.65 -18.13
C THR A 307 -13.99 5.17 -17.90
N ILE A 308 -14.78 4.48 -17.09
CA ILE A 308 -14.61 3.05 -16.77
C ILE A 308 -15.55 2.20 -17.62
N SER A 309 -16.78 2.65 -17.85
CA SER A 309 -17.78 1.93 -18.67
C SER A 309 -17.31 1.65 -20.10
N ASN A 310 -16.49 2.53 -20.67
CA ASN A 310 -15.97 2.39 -22.03
C ASN A 310 -14.99 1.23 -22.21
N PHE A 311 -14.40 0.71 -21.12
CA PHE A 311 -13.46 -0.40 -21.16
C PHE A 311 -14.12 -1.76 -20.88
N PHE A 312 -15.33 -1.78 -20.31
CA PHE A 312 -15.99 -3.03 -20.01
C PHE A 312 -16.80 -3.52 -21.21
N SER A 313 -16.58 -4.76 -21.57
CA SER A 313 -17.21 -5.40 -22.70
C SER A 313 -17.76 -6.78 -22.33
N LYS A 314 -18.73 -7.26 -23.08
CA LYS A 314 -19.39 -8.55 -22.83
C LYS A 314 -18.48 -9.75 -23.09
N THR A 315 -17.46 -9.59 -23.93
CA THR A 315 -16.52 -10.64 -24.30
C THR A 315 -15.05 -10.28 -24.07
N LYS A 316 -14.19 -11.28 -23.93
CA LYS A 316 -12.73 -11.09 -23.84
C LYS A 316 -12.17 -10.40 -25.11
N SER A 317 -12.67 -10.77 -26.27
CA SER A 317 -12.24 -10.23 -27.56
C SER A 317 -12.53 -8.74 -27.67
N GLU A 318 -13.76 -8.33 -27.32
CA GLU A 318 -14.17 -6.91 -27.34
C GLU A 318 -13.34 -6.08 -26.33
N PHE A 319 -13.10 -6.61 -25.14
CA PHE A 319 -12.27 -5.95 -24.13
C PHE A 319 -10.83 -5.76 -24.64
N TYR A 320 -10.23 -6.82 -25.23
CA TYR A 320 -8.90 -6.74 -25.81
C TYR A 320 -8.83 -5.72 -26.94
N THR A 321 -9.83 -5.69 -27.80
CA THR A 321 -9.93 -4.71 -28.90
C THR A 321 -9.99 -3.28 -28.34
N LYS A 322 -10.81 -3.03 -27.31
CA LYS A 322 -10.89 -1.72 -26.66
C LYS A 322 -9.55 -1.32 -26.02
N LEU A 323 -8.84 -2.25 -25.40
CA LEU A 323 -7.50 -1.99 -24.85
C LEU A 323 -6.48 -1.67 -25.95
N LYS A 324 -6.49 -2.37 -27.06
CA LYS A 324 -5.64 -2.06 -28.23
C LYS A 324 -5.93 -0.65 -28.75
N ILE A 325 -7.18 -0.28 -28.93
CA ILE A 325 -7.59 1.04 -29.37
C ILE A 325 -7.13 2.12 -28.40
N TYR A 326 -7.33 1.90 -27.09
CA TYR A 326 -6.86 2.86 -26.05
C TYR A 326 -5.36 3.05 -26.12
N ARG A 327 -4.60 1.96 -26.17
CA ARG A 327 -3.15 1.96 -26.26
C ARG A 327 -2.67 2.65 -27.51
N SER A 328 -3.23 2.30 -28.67
CA SER A 328 -2.86 2.87 -29.98
C SER A 328 -3.11 4.39 -30.01
N LYS A 329 -4.25 4.87 -29.51
CA LYS A 329 -4.54 6.30 -29.40
C LYS A 329 -3.51 7.05 -28.54
N LYS A 330 -3.13 6.49 -27.39
CA LYS A 330 -2.14 7.12 -26.50
C LYS A 330 -0.74 7.12 -27.09
N ILE A 331 -0.31 6.00 -27.70
CA ILE A 331 0.99 5.90 -28.37
C ILE A 331 1.02 6.82 -29.59
N SER A 332 -0.02 6.83 -30.41
CA SER A 332 -0.12 7.73 -31.57
C SER A 332 -0.03 9.21 -31.18
N TYR A 333 -0.62 9.59 -30.05
CA TYR A 333 -0.45 10.96 -29.55
C TYR A 333 1.02 11.27 -29.25
N LEU A 334 1.73 10.40 -28.57
CA LEU A 334 3.15 10.60 -28.25
C LEU A 334 4.03 10.54 -29.49
N GLN A 335 3.70 9.70 -30.47
CA GLN A 335 4.42 9.58 -31.76
C GLN A 335 4.28 10.84 -32.66
N LYS A 336 3.22 11.64 -32.47
CA LYS A 336 3.06 12.93 -33.15
C LYS A 336 3.98 14.01 -32.59
N LEU A 337 4.62 13.77 -31.45
CA LEU A 337 5.57 14.70 -30.88
C LEU A 337 6.87 14.66 -31.70
N ASP A 338 7.42 15.83 -31.99
CA ASP A 338 8.65 15.95 -32.75
C ASP A 338 9.85 15.39 -31.94
N ILE A 339 10.52 14.33 -32.48
CA ILE A 339 11.67 13.70 -31.85
C ILE A 339 12.89 14.62 -31.72
N LYS A 340 12.99 15.67 -32.52
CA LYS A 340 14.08 16.69 -32.46
C LYS A 340 13.84 17.68 -31.33
N THR A 341 12.61 17.85 -30.90
CA THR A 341 12.24 18.78 -29.82
C THR A 341 12.68 18.23 -28.46
N LYS A 342 13.10 19.13 -27.58
CA LYS A 342 13.46 18.81 -26.19
C LYS A 342 12.20 18.91 -25.30
N TYR A 343 11.87 17.85 -24.59
CA TYR A 343 10.67 17.77 -23.75
C TYR A 343 11.00 17.73 -22.26
N ILE A 344 10.05 18.16 -21.47
CA ILE A 344 10.08 18.13 -20.01
C ILE A 344 8.83 17.40 -19.53
N ILE A 345 9.01 16.52 -18.55
CA ILE A 345 7.88 15.84 -17.89
C ILE A 345 7.71 16.40 -16.50
N PHE A 346 6.48 16.81 -16.16
CA PHE A 346 6.11 17.27 -14.83
C PHE A 346 5.74 16.11 -13.92
N CYS A 347 6.16 16.20 -12.64
CA CYS A 347 6.00 15.24 -11.58
C CYS A 347 6.86 13.97 -11.74
N THR A 348 7.07 13.29 -10.61
CA THR A 348 7.81 12.02 -10.55
C THR A 348 6.95 10.86 -10.05
N GLY A 349 5.62 11.07 -9.99
CA GLY A 349 4.66 10.05 -9.64
C GLY A 349 4.62 8.87 -10.63
N ILE A 350 3.89 7.83 -10.30
CA ILE A 350 3.81 6.59 -11.10
C ILE A 350 3.41 6.88 -12.55
N TYR A 351 2.41 7.77 -12.75
CA TYR A 351 1.95 8.17 -14.08
C TYR A 351 3.08 8.75 -14.94
N SER A 352 3.82 9.71 -14.40
CA SER A 352 4.92 10.36 -15.12
C SER A 352 6.07 9.41 -15.43
N GLN A 353 6.34 8.44 -14.55
CA GLN A 353 7.32 7.39 -14.82
C GLN A 353 6.88 6.47 -15.96
N ILE A 354 5.59 6.19 -16.09
CA ILE A 354 5.03 5.42 -17.20
C ILE A 354 5.16 6.21 -18.50
N ILE A 355 4.78 7.48 -18.51
CA ILE A 355 4.93 8.36 -19.67
C ILE A 355 6.41 8.50 -20.05
N LEU A 356 7.31 8.66 -19.08
CA LEU A 356 8.75 8.71 -19.34
C LEU A 356 9.24 7.43 -20.04
N LYS A 357 8.86 6.26 -19.57
CA LYS A 357 9.22 4.98 -20.22
C LYS A 357 8.71 4.89 -21.65
N LEU A 358 7.48 5.35 -21.90
CA LEU A 358 6.92 5.41 -23.26
C LEU A 358 7.69 6.38 -24.14
N CYS A 359 7.99 7.58 -23.65
CA CYS A 359 8.75 8.58 -24.37
C CYS A 359 10.14 8.07 -24.75
N LEU A 360 10.84 7.41 -23.81
CA LEU A 360 12.16 6.80 -24.06
C LEU A 360 12.07 5.66 -25.08
N LYS A 361 11.01 4.85 -25.04
CA LYS A 361 10.78 3.75 -26.00
C LYS A 361 10.58 4.23 -27.44
N ILE A 362 10.03 5.42 -27.64
CA ILE A 362 9.84 6.04 -28.95
C ILE A 362 10.91 7.12 -29.26
N ASN A 363 12.03 7.09 -28.55
CA ASN A 363 13.19 7.96 -28.74
C ASN A 363 12.92 9.48 -28.60
N LEU A 364 11.92 9.87 -27.80
CA LEU A 364 11.71 11.27 -27.47
C LEU A 364 12.82 11.80 -26.55
N LYS A 365 13.33 12.99 -26.85
CA LYS A 365 14.42 13.61 -26.09
C LYS A 365 13.90 14.28 -24.82
N ILE A 366 13.88 13.53 -23.71
CA ILE A 366 13.53 14.05 -22.38
C ILE A 366 14.79 14.59 -21.71
N ILE A 367 14.82 15.89 -21.41
CA ILE A 367 16.01 16.54 -20.85
C ILE A 367 16.04 16.56 -19.33
N PHE A 368 14.88 16.72 -18.69
CA PHE A 368 14.75 16.58 -17.25
C PHE A 368 13.29 16.41 -16.84
N LEU A 369 13.10 15.95 -15.62
CA LEU A 369 11.81 15.86 -14.94
C LEU A 369 11.67 17.04 -13.99
N LEU A 370 10.44 17.49 -13.74
CA LEU A 370 10.15 18.54 -12.78
C LEU A 370 9.30 17.99 -11.64
N ASP A 371 9.67 18.28 -10.41
CA ASP A 371 8.87 17.95 -9.24
C ASP A 371 9.02 19.03 -8.16
N ASN A 372 7.92 19.34 -7.46
CA ASN A 372 7.92 20.24 -6.30
C ASN A 372 8.45 19.55 -5.03
N ASN A 373 8.47 18.22 -5.00
CA ASN A 373 8.95 17.47 -3.86
C ASN A 373 10.47 17.55 -3.78
N LYS A 374 10.97 18.26 -2.76
CA LYS A 374 12.40 18.44 -2.49
C LYS A 374 13.20 17.14 -2.44
N TYR A 375 12.53 16.04 -2.06
CA TYR A 375 13.16 14.70 -1.99
C TYR A 375 13.65 14.21 -3.36
N TYR A 376 12.90 14.47 -4.44
CA TYR A 376 13.28 14.01 -5.77
C TYR A 376 14.24 14.95 -6.52
N ILE A 377 14.34 16.21 -6.08
CA ILE A 377 15.21 17.19 -6.73
C ILE A 377 16.67 16.74 -6.64
N GLY A 378 17.36 16.73 -7.78
CA GLY A 378 18.74 16.26 -7.92
C GLY A 378 18.87 14.75 -8.18
N GLN A 379 17.84 13.93 -7.91
CA GLN A 379 17.88 12.50 -8.21
C GLN A 379 17.74 12.23 -9.71
N LYS A 380 18.19 11.04 -10.14
CA LYS A 380 17.95 10.53 -11.51
C LYS A 380 16.86 9.46 -11.50
N ILE A 381 15.84 9.61 -12.34
CA ILE A 381 14.80 8.61 -12.59
C ILE A 381 14.95 8.14 -14.04
N ASN A 382 15.21 6.86 -14.24
CA ASN A 382 15.55 6.28 -15.56
C ASN A 382 16.65 7.08 -16.28
N GLY A 383 17.69 7.52 -15.57
CA GLY A 383 18.81 8.29 -16.09
C GLY A 383 18.56 9.80 -16.25
N ILE A 384 17.32 10.28 -16.10
CA ILE A 384 16.91 11.68 -16.27
C ILE A 384 16.89 12.40 -14.92
N VAL A 385 17.54 13.57 -14.85
CA VAL A 385 17.64 14.37 -13.62
C VAL A 385 16.31 15.03 -13.28
N VAL A 386 15.90 14.98 -12.01
CA VAL A 386 14.75 15.71 -11.47
C VAL A 386 15.17 17.12 -11.04
N LYS A 387 14.47 18.15 -11.49
CA LYS A 387 14.74 19.56 -11.18
C LYS A 387 13.52 20.24 -10.53
N ASN A 388 13.78 21.32 -9.82
CA ASN A 388 12.73 22.17 -9.27
C ASN A 388 12.02 22.92 -10.41
N PRO A 389 10.68 23.01 -10.43
CA PRO A 389 9.91 23.74 -11.44
C PRO A 389 10.29 25.22 -11.57
N ASN A 390 10.83 25.84 -10.54
CA ASN A 390 11.30 27.24 -10.60
C ASN A 390 12.39 27.48 -11.65
N ILE A 391 13.05 26.43 -12.15
CA ILE A 391 14.02 26.55 -13.26
C ILE A 391 13.37 27.08 -14.54
N LEU A 392 12.05 26.89 -14.72
CA LEU A 392 11.30 27.39 -15.89
C LEU A 392 11.12 28.90 -15.87
N LYS A 393 11.08 29.54 -14.70
CA LYS A 393 10.97 31.01 -14.58
C LYS A 393 12.14 31.73 -15.25
N LYS A 394 13.28 31.05 -15.39
CA LYS A 394 14.51 31.61 -16.00
C LYS A 394 14.69 31.25 -17.49
N LYS A 395 13.90 30.31 -18.09
CA LYS A 395 14.15 29.75 -19.43
C LYS A 395 12.86 29.36 -20.19
N SER A 396 11.79 30.12 -20.10
CA SER A 396 10.44 29.72 -20.55
C SER A 396 10.25 29.47 -22.07
N SER A 397 11.14 29.93 -22.95
CA SER A 397 10.90 29.91 -24.41
C SER A 397 11.48 28.70 -25.18
N LYS A 398 12.24 27.81 -24.51
CA LYS A 398 13.00 26.76 -25.25
C LYS A 398 12.47 25.32 -25.08
N PHE A 399 11.37 25.07 -24.35
CA PHE A 399 10.93 23.72 -24.04
C PHE A 399 9.42 23.52 -24.21
N LYS A 400 9.02 22.34 -24.73
CA LYS A 400 7.63 21.90 -24.76
C LYS A 400 7.35 20.94 -23.57
N HIS A 401 6.12 20.95 -23.06
CA HIS A 401 5.67 20.14 -21.92
C HIS A 401 4.93 18.90 -22.39
N ILE A 402 5.12 17.77 -21.69
CA ILE A 402 4.38 16.52 -21.83
C ILE A 402 3.63 16.23 -20.53
#